data_3dfaa127ed1abab241ca7b8abf3eb1e6
#
_entry.id   3dfaa127ed1abab241ca7b8abf3eb1e6
#
_cell.length_a   1.000
_cell.length_b   1.000
_cell.length_c   1.000
_cell.angle_alpha   90.00
_cell.angle_beta   90.00
_cell.angle_gamma   90.00
#
_symmetry.space_group_name_H-M   'P 1'
#
loop_
_entity.id
_entity.type
_entity.pdbx_description
1 polymer ?
#
loop_
_entity_poly.entity_id
_entity_poly.type
_entity_poly.pdbx_seq_one_letter_code
_entity_poly.pdbx_strand_id
1 'polypeptide(L)'
;MKKIYTFVSQTNIKEWQIVNDGVMGGLSKSTLLLSDGGHGKFSGHITLENNGGFASIQLNTRIKLEEDKKFIILRVKGDGKRYEFRLKNDYSKPQSYVHQFTTSGEWENIKLEINKFYPTFRGRQLNIPNFNFESIEQLSFLIANKQEEDFELLIDWIGME
;
A
#
# COMPACT_ATOMS: atom_id res chain seq x y z
N MET A 1 12.83 3.06 16.13
CA MET A 1 12.13 2.87 14.85
C MET A 1 13.04 2.13 13.88
N LYS A 2 12.52 1.15 13.17
CA LYS A 2 13.26 0.33 12.22
C LYS A 2 12.66 0.50 10.83
N LYS A 3 13.44 0.94 9.85
CA LYS A 3 12.98 1.01 8.47
C LYS A 3 12.99 -0.38 7.85
N ILE A 4 11.89 -0.76 7.20
CA ILE A 4 11.74 -2.06 6.56
C ILE A 4 11.83 -1.96 5.04
N TYR A 5 11.60 -0.79 4.48
CA TYR A 5 11.83 -0.48 3.07
C TYR A 5 12.12 1.00 2.88
N THR A 6 13.09 1.33 2.06
CA THR A 6 13.42 2.72 1.73
C THR A 6 13.64 2.84 0.22
N PHE A 7 12.96 3.80 -0.40
CA PHE A 7 13.23 4.16 -1.78
C PHE A 7 14.46 5.08 -1.81
N VAL A 8 15.37 4.79 -2.70
CA VAL A 8 16.55 5.62 -2.99
C VAL A 8 16.73 5.69 -4.49
N SER A 9 17.64 6.55 -4.97
CA SER A 9 17.85 6.73 -6.41
C SER A 9 18.30 5.46 -7.14
N GLN A 10 18.89 4.50 -6.42
CA GLN A 10 19.34 3.23 -6.98
C GLN A 10 18.32 2.10 -6.85
N THR A 11 17.14 2.36 -6.26
CA THR A 11 16.12 1.33 -6.04
C THR A 11 15.70 0.68 -7.36
N ASN A 12 15.65 -0.66 -7.38
CA ASN A 12 15.07 -1.40 -8.49
C ASN A 12 13.56 -1.44 -8.32
N ILE A 13 12.86 -0.52 -8.97
CA ILE A 13 11.39 -0.41 -8.85
C ILE A 13 10.66 -1.64 -9.41
N LYS A 14 11.33 -2.48 -10.21
CA LYS A 14 10.74 -3.70 -10.78
C LYS A 14 10.52 -4.79 -9.72
N GLU A 15 11.06 -4.65 -8.51
CA GLU A 15 10.73 -5.56 -7.42
C GLU A 15 9.30 -5.36 -6.91
N TRP A 16 8.70 -4.21 -7.21
CA TRP A 16 7.29 -3.95 -6.97
C TRP A 16 6.47 -4.38 -8.20
N GLN A 17 5.33 -5.01 -7.95
CA GLN A 17 4.38 -5.38 -9.01
C GLN A 17 3.23 -4.39 -9.04
N ILE A 18 2.83 -3.99 -10.25
CA ILE A 18 1.65 -3.16 -10.45
C ILE A 18 0.47 -4.11 -10.65
N VAL A 19 -0.56 -3.97 -9.79
CA VAL A 19 -1.77 -4.79 -9.88
C VAL A 19 -2.98 -3.85 -9.84
N ASN A 20 -3.55 -3.62 -11.02
CA ASN A 20 -4.72 -2.76 -11.18
C ASN A 20 -5.97 -3.60 -11.44
N ASP A 21 -7.11 -2.92 -11.54
CA ASP A 21 -8.40 -3.54 -11.83
C ASP A 21 -8.48 -4.23 -13.19
N GLY A 22 -7.46 -4.12 -14.04
CA GLY A 22 -7.36 -4.87 -15.29
C GLY A 22 -7.44 -6.38 -15.09
N VAL A 23 -7.01 -6.91 -13.93
CA VAL A 23 -7.17 -8.32 -13.57
C VAL A 23 -8.63 -8.73 -13.48
N MET A 24 -9.55 -7.76 -13.33
CA MET A 24 -10.99 -7.94 -13.24
C MET A 24 -11.73 -7.33 -14.43
N GLY A 25 -11.00 -6.93 -15.49
CA GLY A 25 -11.57 -6.30 -16.68
C GLY A 25 -11.68 -4.79 -16.63
N GLY A 26 -11.19 -4.15 -15.56
CA GLY A 26 -11.21 -2.69 -15.42
C GLY A 26 -10.17 -1.99 -16.31
N LEU A 27 -10.23 -0.67 -16.37
CA LEU A 27 -9.41 0.16 -17.26
C LEU A 27 -8.52 1.15 -16.50
N SER A 28 -8.41 1.07 -15.20
CA SER A 28 -7.51 1.92 -14.42
C SER A 28 -6.06 1.65 -14.80
N LYS A 29 -5.23 2.69 -14.80
CA LYS A 29 -3.81 2.61 -15.16
C LYS A 29 -2.97 3.30 -14.10
N SER A 30 -1.82 2.71 -13.81
CA SER A 30 -0.88 3.29 -12.85
C SER A 30 0.54 2.94 -13.22
N THR A 31 1.48 3.70 -12.65
CA THR A 31 2.91 3.46 -12.78
C THR A 31 3.57 3.63 -11.42
N LEU A 32 4.70 2.97 -11.26
CA LEU A 32 5.64 3.24 -10.17
C LEU A 32 6.97 3.61 -10.80
N LEU A 33 7.43 4.82 -10.54
CA LEU A 33 8.68 5.37 -11.07
C LEU A 33 9.48 5.94 -9.90
N LEU A 34 10.79 6.17 -10.12
CA LEU A 34 11.58 6.95 -9.18
C LEU A 34 11.46 8.43 -9.56
N SER A 35 11.14 9.27 -8.58
CA SER A 35 11.10 10.71 -8.75
C SER A 35 12.52 11.28 -8.76
N ASP A 36 12.67 12.56 -9.14
CA ASP A 36 13.96 13.25 -9.16
C ASP A 36 14.64 13.23 -7.78
N GLY A 37 13.86 13.21 -6.71
CA GLY A 37 14.39 13.13 -5.35
C GLY A 37 14.73 11.72 -4.88
N GLY A 38 14.58 10.70 -5.74
CA GLY A 38 14.85 9.31 -5.37
C GLY A 38 13.74 8.65 -4.57
N HIS A 39 12.54 9.21 -4.57
CA HIS A 39 11.37 8.63 -3.92
C HIS A 39 10.59 7.76 -4.88
N GLY A 40 9.84 6.80 -4.36
CA GLY A 40 8.88 6.05 -5.18
C GLY A 40 7.70 6.94 -5.53
N LYS A 41 7.35 7.02 -6.81
CA LYS A 41 6.19 7.79 -7.28
C LYS A 41 5.16 6.84 -7.84
N PHE A 42 4.11 6.62 -7.08
CA PHE A 42 2.96 5.81 -7.45
C PHE A 42 1.85 6.76 -7.93
N SER A 43 1.52 6.70 -9.22
CA SER A 43 0.56 7.63 -9.81
C SER A 43 -0.22 6.98 -10.92
N GLY A 44 -1.35 7.57 -11.28
CA GLY A 44 -2.17 7.06 -12.36
C GLY A 44 -3.55 7.67 -12.43
N HIS A 45 -4.44 6.96 -13.11
CA HIS A 45 -5.82 7.35 -13.31
C HIS A 45 -6.74 6.18 -13.00
N ILE A 46 -7.70 6.40 -12.10
CA ILE A 46 -8.72 5.42 -11.73
C ILE A 46 -9.94 5.63 -12.59
N THR A 47 -10.46 4.57 -13.19
CA THR A 47 -11.74 4.57 -13.89
C THR A 47 -12.64 3.51 -13.26
N LEU A 48 -13.94 3.78 -13.25
CA LEU A 48 -14.95 2.85 -12.72
C LEU A 48 -15.54 1.96 -13.81
N GLU A 49 -15.14 2.14 -15.07
CA GLU A 49 -15.61 1.34 -16.17
C GLU A 49 -15.31 -0.14 -15.99
N ASN A 50 -16.19 -1.01 -16.47
CA ASN A 50 -16.06 -2.47 -16.43
C ASN A 50 -15.86 -3.00 -15.00
N ASN A 51 -16.56 -2.42 -14.02
CA ASN A 51 -16.45 -2.76 -12.60
C ASN A 51 -15.02 -2.56 -12.04
N GLY A 52 -14.27 -1.64 -12.64
CA GLY A 52 -12.96 -1.25 -12.17
C GLY A 52 -13.04 -0.41 -10.91
N GLY A 53 -11.98 0.30 -10.60
CA GLY A 53 -11.96 1.27 -9.51
C GLY A 53 -10.79 1.18 -8.58
N PHE A 54 -9.72 0.41 -8.91
CA PHE A 54 -8.54 0.41 -8.06
C PHE A 54 -7.23 0.32 -8.86
N ALA A 55 -6.17 0.81 -8.22
CA ALA A 55 -4.80 0.59 -8.64
C ALA A 55 -3.96 0.28 -7.41
N SER A 56 -2.96 -0.58 -7.56
CA SER A 56 -2.09 -0.94 -6.46
C SER A 56 -0.67 -1.26 -6.91
N ILE A 57 0.25 -1.17 -5.96
CA ILE A 57 1.62 -1.68 -6.08
C ILE A 57 1.87 -2.64 -4.92
N GLN A 58 2.52 -3.76 -5.21
CA GLN A 58 2.74 -4.85 -4.25
C GLN A 58 4.20 -5.25 -4.24
N LEU A 59 4.76 -5.43 -3.05
CA LEU A 59 6.11 -5.94 -2.85
C LEU A 59 6.04 -7.23 -2.05
N ASN A 60 6.52 -8.32 -2.65
CA ASN A 60 6.73 -9.56 -1.90
C ASN A 60 8.04 -9.43 -1.13
N THR A 61 8.00 -9.81 0.13
CA THR A 61 9.11 -9.65 1.05
C THR A 61 9.09 -10.75 2.11
N ARG A 62 9.98 -10.66 3.07
CA ARG A 62 9.95 -11.53 4.24
C ARG A 62 10.50 -10.74 5.42
N ILE A 63 9.58 -10.23 6.23
CA ILE A 63 9.90 -9.36 7.36
C ILE A 63 9.38 -10.03 8.63
N LYS A 64 10.26 -10.17 9.62
CA LYS A 64 9.86 -10.62 10.96
C LYS A 64 9.34 -9.42 11.74
N LEU A 65 8.13 -9.57 12.30
CA LEU A 65 7.54 -8.55 13.15
C LEU A 65 7.94 -8.83 14.60
N GLU A 66 8.78 -7.97 15.15
CA GLU A 66 9.25 -8.09 16.53
C GLU A 66 8.12 -7.72 17.51
N GLU A 67 8.08 -8.39 18.67
CA GLU A 67 6.99 -8.23 19.64
C GLU A 67 6.84 -6.79 20.16
N ASP A 68 7.91 -6.04 20.23
CA ASP A 68 7.89 -4.66 20.71
C ASP A 68 7.39 -3.66 19.67
N LYS A 69 7.15 -4.10 18.43
CA LYS A 69 6.65 -3.23 17.35
C LYS A 69 5.13 -3.23 17.37
N LYS A 70 4.55 -2.05 17.46
CA LYS A 70 3.09 -1.85 17.52
C LYS A 70 2.54 -1.06 16.35
N PHE A 71 3.41 -0.39 15.59
CA PHE A 71 3.01 0.53 14.53
C PHE A 71 3.80 0.31 13.25
N ILE A 72 3.11 0.48 12.14
CA ILE A 72 3.74 0.74 10.84
C ILE A 72 3.78 2.25 10.66
N ILE A 73 4.91 2.78 10.22
CA ILE A 73 5.07 4.20 9.93
C ILE A 73 5.34 4.35 8.44
N LEU A 74 4.55 5.22 7.79
CA LEU A 74 4.73 5.53 6.37
C LEU A 74 5.23 6.96 6.23
N ARG A 75 6.37 7.16 5.59
CA ARG A 75 6.83 8.50 5.20
C ARG A 75 6.42 8.74 3.77
N VAL A 76 5.39 9.56 3.58
CA VAL A 76 4.76 9.77 2.28
C VAL A 76 4.41 11.23 2.05
N LYS A 77 4.23 11.57 0.77
CA LYS A 77 3.63 12.83 0.34
C LYS A 77 2.53 12.48 -0.66
N GLY A 78 1.29 12.72 -0.28
CA GLY A 78 0.14 12.42 -1.13
C GLY A 78 -0.42 13.65 -1.81
N ASP A 79 -1.67 13.54 -2.20
CA ASP A 79 -2.40 14.54 -2.98
C ASP A 79 -3.72 14.94 -2.30
N GLY A 80 -3.82 14.72 -0.99
CA GLY A 80 -5.03 14.99 -0.22
C GLY A 80 -6.05 13.87 -0.27
N LYS A 81 -5.77 12.79 -1.00
CA LYS A 81 -6.69 11.66 -1.15
C LYS A 81 -6.44 10.58 -0.13
N ARG A 82 -7.41 9.66 0.00
CA ARG A 82 -7.31 8.50 0.86
C ARG A 82 -6.73 7.31 0.10
N TYR A 83 -5.83 6.60 0.76
CA TYR A 83 -5.19 5.39 0.27
C TYR A 83 -5.35 4.28 1.29
N GLU A 84 -4.99 3.06 0.90
CA GLU A 84 -4.89 1.90 1.79
C GLU A 84 -3.46 1.40 1.81
N PHE A 85 -2.98 1.05 3.00
CA PHE A 85 -1.77 0.27 3.15
C PHE A 85 -2.18 -1.14 3.58
N ARG A 86 -1.63 -2.15 2.92
CA ARG A 86 -2.04 -3.53 3.11
C ARG A 86 -0.86 -4.42 3.46
N LEU A 87 -1.13 -5.42 4.28
CA LEU A 87 -0.17 -6.46 4.67
C LEU A 87 -0.76 -7.82 4.35
N LYS A 88 0.13 -8.76 3.96
CA LYS A 88 -0.17 -10.18 4.01
C LYS A 88 0.86 -10.86 4.86
N ASN A 89 0.43 -11.77 5.74
CA ASN A 89 1.35 -12.62 6.49
C ASN A 89 1.85 -13.79 5.62
N ASP A 90 1.07 -14.17 4.62
CA ASP A 90 1.37 -15.25 3.69
C ASP A 90 0.85 -14.82 2.30
N TYR A 91 1.77 -14.56 1.36
CA TYR A 91 1.39 -14.05 0.04
C TYR A 91 0.57 -15.06 -0.77
N SER A 92 0.58 -16.35 -0.39
CA SER A 92 -0.22 -17.38 -1.07
C SER A 92 -1.69 -17.36 -0.63
N LYS A 93 -2.03 -16.65 0.43
CA LYS A 93 -3.41 -16.56 0.93
C LYS A 93 -4.17 -15.44 0.22
N PRO A 94 -5.50 -15.59 0.06
CA PRO A 94 -6.28 -14.58 -0.66
C PRO A 94 -6.51 -13.29 0.12
N GLN A 95 -6.57 -13.36 1.47
CA GLN A 95 -6.92 -12.20 2.28
C GLN A 95 -5.74 -11.25 2.48
N SER A 96 -6.03 -9.96 2.45
CA SER A 96 -5.12 -8.89 2.84
C SER A 96 -5.63 -8.23 4.12
N TYR A 97 -4.72 -7.62 4.88
CA TYR A 97 -5.05 -6.88 6.09
C TYR A 97 -4.80 -5.40 5.81
N VAL A 98 -5.80 -4.58 6.03
CA VAL A 98 -5.88 -3.21 5.50
C VAL A 98 -5.93 -2.18 6.61
N HIS A 99 -5.19 -1.08 6.44
CA HIS A 99 -5.38 0.14 7.19
C HIS A 99 -5.49 1.30 6.22
N GLN A 100 -6.56 2.08 6.33
CA GLN A 100 -6.76 3.25 5.51
C GLN A 100 -5.98 4.44 6.08
N PHE A 101 -5.54 5.34 5.22
CA PHE A 101 -4.93 6.59 5.63
C PHE A 101 -5.25 7.70 4.64
N THR A 102 -5.36 8.92 5.16
CA THR A 102 -5.63 10.12 4.36
C THR A 102 -4.37 10.97 4.32
N THR A 103 -4.04 11.48 3.14
CA THR A 103 -2.85 12.30 2.94
C THR A 103 -3.19 13.78 3.01
N SER A 104 -2.21 14.61 3.38
CA SER A 104 -2.40 16.07 3.51
C SER A 104 -1.91 16.86 2.31
N GLY A 105 -1.12 16.24 1.43
CA GLY A 105 -0.44 16.97 0.35
C GLY A 105 0.97 17.42 0.70
N GLU A 106 1.40 17.23 1.94
CA GLU A 106 2.75 17.52 2.41
C GLU A 106 3.46 16.24 2.80
N TRP A 107 4.79 16.29 2.93
CA TRP A 107 5.55 15.17 3.51
C TRP A 107 5.12 14.96 4.95
N GLU A 108 4.77 13.73 5.29
CA GLU A 108 4.29 13.41 6.64
C GLU A 108 4.63 11.97 7.00
N ASN A 109 4.71 11.73 8.30
CA ASN A 109 4.83 10.39 8.85
C ASN A 109 3.46 9.93 9.32
N ILE A 110 2.91 8.91 8.68
CA ILE A 110 1.60 8.36 9.02
C ILE A 110 1.80 7.13 9.87
N LYS A 111 1.19 7.11 11.04
CA LYS A 111 1.34 6.06 12.04
C LYS A 111 0.10 5.17 12.04
N LEU A 112 0.30 3.88 11.76
CA LEU A 112 -0.78 2.90 11.64
C LEU A 112 -0.59 1.82 12.69
N GLU A 113 -1.61 1.62 13.55
CA GLU A 113 -1.56 0.56 14.57
C GLU A 113 -1.71 -0.81 13.90
N ILE A 114 -0.75 -1.71 14.17
CA ILE A 114 -0.73 -3.03 13.52
C ILE A 114 -1.99 -3.83 13.86
N ASN A 115 -2.47 -3.78 15.10
CA ASN A 115 -3.65 -4.53 15.50
C ASN A 115 -4.97 -3.96 14.96
N LYS A 116 -4.93 -2.85 14.24
CA LYS A 116 -6.10 -2.27 13.58
C LYS A 116 -6.17 -2.59 12.09
N PHE A 117 -5.21 -3.32 11.56
CA PHE A 117 -5.29 -3.81 10.20
C PHE A 117 -6.35 -4.92 10.14
N TYR A 118 -7.43 -4.66 9.41
CA TYR A 118 -8.56 -5.58 9.34
C TYR A 118 -8.50 -6.45 8.07
N PRO A 119 -9.00 -7.70 8.15
CA PRO A 119 -8.92 -8.63 7.02
C PRO A 119 -9.95 -8.31 5.95
N THR A 120 -9.53 -8.37 4.68
CA THR A 120 -10.43 -8.17 3.56
C THR A 120 -10.12 -9.13 2.43
N PHE A 121 -11.14 -9.39 1.59
CA PHE A 121 -11.00 -10.10 0.33
C PHE A 121 -11.97 -9.52 -0.68
N ARG A 122 -11.45 -9.07 -1.83
CA ARG A 122 -12.24 -8.48 -2.92
C ARG A 122 -13.15 -7.34 -2.43
N GLY A 123 -12.61 -6.45 -1.61
CA GLY A 123 -13.34 -5.30 -1.09
C GLY A 123 -14.30 -5.58 0.05
N ARG A 124 -14.38 -6.84 0.52
CA ARG A 124 -15.25 -7.21 1.65
C ARG A 124 -14.43 -7.46 2.90
N GLN A 125 -14.87 -6.88 4.00
CA GLN A 125 -14.27 -7.20 5.29
C GLN A 125 -14.70 -8.61 5.70
N LEU A 126 -13.71 -9.40 6.14
CA LEU A 126 -13.93 -10.78 6.57
C LEU A 126 -14.21 -10.82 8.07
N ASN A 127 -14.96 -11.85 8.51
CA ASN A 127 -15.26 -12.07 9.91
C ASN A 127 -14.22 -13.00 10.56
N ILE A 128 -12.97 -12.57 10.52
CA ILE A 128 -11.83 -13.21 11.20
C ILE A 128 -11.04 -12.14 11.93
N PRO A 129 -10.12 -12.50 12.85
CA PRO A 129 -9.37 -11.49 13.61
C PRO A 129 -8.53 -10.57 12.75
N ASN A 130 -8.25 -9.37 13.27
CA ASN A 130 -7.31 -8.43 12.69
C ASN A 130 -5.89 -9.02 12.69
N PHE A 131 -4.97 -8.36 11.99
CA PHE A 131 -3.59 -8.83 11.85
C PHE A 131 -2.97 -9.07 13.23
N ASN A 132 -2.50 -10.31 13.46
CA ASN A 132 -1.86 -10.72 14.70
C ASN A 132 -0.73 -11.74 14.44
N PHE A 133 -0.05 -11.62 13.32
CA PHE A 133 0.97 -12.55 12.90
C PHE A 133 2.38 -12.04 13.22
N GLU A 134 3.35 -12.93 13.17
CA GLU A 134 4.76 -12.62 13.49
C GLU A 134 5.58 -12.29 12.24
N SER A 135 5.02 -12.41 11.06
CA SER A 135 5.73 -12.15 9.80
C SER A 135 4.86 -11.47 8.78
N ILE A 136 5.50 -10.72 7.91
CA ILE A 136 4.89 -10.01 6.79
C ILE A 136 5.56 -10.50 5.52
N GLU A 137 4.78 -11.03 4.58
CA GLU A 137 5.29 -11.52 3.29
C GLU A 137 4.91 -10.65 2.10
N GLN A 138 4.02 -9.70 2.28
CA GLN A 138 3.68 -8.74 1.23
C GLN A 138 3.28 -7.40 1.83
N LEU A 139 3.78 -6.32 1.23
CA LEU A 139 3.37 -4.94 1.48
C LEU A 139 2.69 -4.41 0.23
N SER A 140 1.63 -3.61 0.38
CA SER A 140 1.03 -2.95 -0.78
C SER A 140 0.43 -1.60 -0.44
N PHE A 141 0.41 -0.73 -1.45
CA PHE A 141 -0.34 0.52 -1.44
C PHE A 141 -1.44 0.40 -2.48
N LEU A 142 -2.63 0.88 -2.14
CA LEU A 142 -3.79 0.78 -3.01
C LEU A 142 -4.64 2.05 -2.91
N ILE A 143 -5.23 2.45 -4.03
CA ILE A 143 -6.23 3.50 -4.05
C ILE A 143 -7.52 2.94 -4.64
N ALA A 144 -8.65 3.14 -3.93
CA ALA A 144 -9.97 2.67 -4.33
C ALA A 144 -11.03 3.52 -3.63
N ASN A 145 -11.29 4.72 -4.15
CA ASN A 145 -12.19 5.69 -3.53
C ASN A 145 -13.57 5.73 -4.17
N LYS A 146 -13.90 4.73 -5.00
CA LYS A 146 -15.20 4.60 -5.69
C LYS A 146 -15.54 5.81 -6.54
N GLN A 147 -14.52 6.42 -7.14
CA GLN A 147 -14.68 7.56 -8.05
C GLN A 147 -13.59 7.56 -9.09
N GLU A 148 -13.89 8.15 -10.26
CA GLU A 148 -12.89 8.40 -11.27
C GLU A 148 -12.01 9.55 -10.81
N GLU A 149 -10.68 9.36 -10.82
CA GLU A 149 -9.74 10.37 -10.32
C GLU A 149 -8.33 10.07 -10.77
N ASP A 150 -7.53 11.13 -10.88
CA ASP A 150 -6.08 11.04 -10.97
C ASP A 150 -5.52 10.97 -9.57
N PHE A 151 -4.37 10.32 -9.40
CA PHE A 151 -3.74 10.24 -8.08
C PHE A 151 -2.21 10.27 -8.20
N GLU A 152 -1.55 10.71 -7.13
CA GLU A 152 -0.10 10.68 -7.00
C GLU A 152 0.29 10.55 -5.55
N LEU A 153 1.08 9.52 -5.24
CA LEU A 153 1.62 9.27 -3.91
C LEU A 153 3.13 9.11 -4.02
N LEU A 154 3.88 9.96 -3.35
CA LEU A 154 5.32 9.82 -3.21
C LEU A 154 5.62 9.06 -1.92
N ILE A 155 6.53 8.09 -1.99
CA ILE A 155 6.88 7.23 -0.88
C ILE A 155 8.38 7.32 -0.64
N ASP A 156 8.75 7.71 0.58
CA ASP A 156 10.15 7.75 1.01
C ASP A 156 10.55 6.42 1.65
N TRP A 157 9.88 6.06 2.74
CA TRP A 157 10.19 4.82 3.45
C TRP A 157 8.98 4.28 4.22
N ILE A 158 9.09 3.01 4.57
CA ILE A 158 8.16 2.28 5.44
C ILE A 158 8.98 1.79 6.63
N GLY A 159 8.47 1.98 7.84
CA GLY A 159 9.15 1.57 9.06
C GLY A 159 8.21 0.92 10.06
N MET A 160 8.81 0.39 11.14
CA MET A 160 8.10 -0.17 12.27
C MET A 160 8.58 0.49 13.55
N GLU A 161 7.64 0.70 14.46
CA GLU A 161 7.90 1.30 15.76
C GLU A 161 7.16 0.58 16.86
#